data_f2555bd824b0537e35caa72b855d31ac
#
_entry.id   f2555bd824b0537e35caa72b855d31ac
#
_cell.length_a   1.000
_cell.length_b   1.000
_cell.length_c   1.000
_cell.angle_alpha   90.00
_cell.angle_beta   90.00
_cell.angle_gamma   90.00
#
_symmetry.space_group_name_H-M   'P 1'
#
loop_
_entity.id
_entity.type
_entity.pdbx_description
1 polymer ?
#
loop_
_entity_poly.entity_id
_entity_poly.type
_entity_poly.pdbx_seq_one_letter_code
_entity_poly.pdbx_strand_id
1 'polypeptide(L)'
;LSNDKLFIIRSSSQNEDNDSKSNAGAFLSLLNIGENDLITAINRVFGSYEKIDGNDLVLVQPMLRNVVSSGVAFSHDQETGAPYKIISWTLGNETDGVTSGEKRGKTIFSHHSAEIKEPIEIKGISSLLDELSGYFEDQPLDVEFAFSHDGGVKKLWLLQVRPLVVQ
;
A
#
# COMPACT_ATOMS: atom_id res chain seq x y z
N LEU A 1 13.61 -26.83 -1.20
CA LEU A 1 13.24 -25.45 -0.86
C LEU A 1 11.88 -25.49 -0.20
N SER A 2 11.82 -25.20 1.13
CA SER A 2 10.58 -25.27 1.89
C SER A 2 9.57 -24.29 1.29
N ASN A 3 8.38 -24.81 1.04
CA ASN A 3 7.28 -24.03 0.46
C ASN A 3 6.49 -23.33 1.58
N ASP A 4 7.22 -22.83 2.61
CA ASP A 4 6.61 -22.25 3.79
C ASP A 4 5.80 -21.01 3.38
N LYS A 5 4.52 -21.08 3.64
CA LYS A 5 3.64 -19.93 3.45
C LYS A 5 4.02 -18.87 4.49
N LEU A 6 4.35 -17.69 4.01
CA LEU A 6 4.61 -16.53 4.85
C LEU A 6 3.43 -15.56 4.73
N PHE A 7 3.18 -14.82 5.80
CA PHE A 7 2.07 -13.91 5.92
C PHE A 7 2.56 -12.52 6.35
N ILE A 8 1.78 -11.51 5.99
CA ILE A 8 1.81 -10.19 6.59
C ILE A 8 0.60 -10.06 7.50
N ILE A 9 0.81 -9.52 8.70
CA ILE A 9 -0.23 -9.24 9.68
C ILE A 9 -0.26 -7.73 9.87
N ARG A 10 -1.38 -7.10 9.55
CA ARG A 10 -1.52 -5.63 9.60
C ARG A 10 -2.68 -5.25 10.50
N SER A 11 -2.51 -4.15 11.20
CA SER A 11 -3.63 -3.47 11.85
C SER A 11 -4.65 -2.99 10.81
N SER A 12 -5.90 -2.89 11.21
CA SER A 12 -7.00 -2.32 10.44
C SER A 12 -8.01 -1.74 11.44
N SER A 13 -7.72 -0.56 11.94
CA SER A 13 -8.55 0.16 12.90
C SER A 13 -9.21 1.37 12.25
N GLN A 14 -10.45 1.65 12.62
CA GLN A 14 -11.12 2.89 12.19
C GLN A 14 -10.38 4.16 12.68
N ASN A 15 -9.53 4.03 13.71
CA ASN A 15 -8.73 5.13 14.22
C ASN A 15 -7.45 5.38 13.41
N GLU A 16 -7.11 4.51 12.44
CA GLU A 16 -5.99 4.73 11.50
C GLU A 16 -6.26 5.92 10.57
N ASP A 17 -7.53 6.10 10.21
CA ASP A 17 -7.98 7.07 9.20
C ASP A 17 -8.74 8.27 9.80
N ASN A 18 -8.43 8.66 11.04
CA ASN A 18 -9.05 9.87 11.59
C ASN A 18 -8.60 11.12 10.82
N ASP A 19 -9.60 11.89 10.37
CA ASP A 19 -9.57 13.06 9.45
C ASP A 19 -8.55 14.17 9.78
N SER A 20 -7.77 14.06 10.84
CA SER A 20 -6.90 15.16 11.29
C SER A 20 -5.41 14.87 11.32
N LYS A 21 -4.96 13.60 11.19
CA LYS A 21 -3.53 13.25 11.15
C LYS A 21 -3.34 11.93 10.40
N SER A 22 -2.52 11.94 9.35
CA SER A 22 -1.93 10.72 8.82
C SER A 22 -1.08 10.06 9.92
N ASN A 23 -1.62 9.04 10.57
CA ASN A 23 -0.90 8.23 11.56
C ASN A 23 -0.02 7.17 10.88
N ALA A 24 0.55 7.49 9.71
CA ALA A 24 1.44 6.59 8.99
C ALA A 24 2.58 6.13 9.92
N GLY A 25 2.62 4.82 10.20
CA GLY A 25 3.61 4.20 11.09
C GLY A 25 3.22 4.09 12.57
N ALA A 26 2.06 4.61 12.99
CA ALA A 26 1.56 4.44 14.37
C ALA A 26 1.02 3.02 14.64
N PHE A 27 0.72 2.26 13.57
CA PHE A 27 0.09 0.96 13.65
C PHE A 27 1.05 -0.16 13.24
N LEU A 28 0.99 -1.27 13.99
CA LEU A 28 1.93 -2.36 13.85
C LEU A 28 1.62 -3.22 12.62
N SER A 29 2.62 -3.40 11.74
CA SER A 29 2.61 -4.41 10.69
C SER A 29 3.76 -5.39 10.90
N LEU A 30 3.48 -6.68 10.84
CA LEU A 30 4.46 -7.76 11.00
C LEU A 30 4.58 -8.52 9.69
N LEU A 31 5.80 -8.62 9.19
CA LEU A 31 6.14 -9.26 7.91
C LEU A 31 6.77 -10.64 8.13
N ASN A 32 6.70 -11.48 7.11
CA ASN A 32 7.37 -12.79 7.08
C ASN A 32 6.96 -13.72 8.22
N ILE A 33 5.70 -13.71 8.61
CA ILE A 33 5.17 -14.55 9.69
C ILE A 33 4.85 -15.95 9.16
N GLY A 34 5.47 -16.97 9.75
CA GLY A 34 5.17 -18.37 9.46
C GLY A 34 3.81 -18.81 10.02
N GLU A 35 3.26 -19.91 9.50
CA GLU A 35 1.96 -20.44 9.95
C GLU A 35 1.93 -20.73 11.47
N ASN A 36 3.03 -21.21 12.03
CA ASN A 36 3.12 -21.53 13.46
C ASN A 36 3.07 -20.30 14.37
N ASP A 37 3.45 -19.13 13.85
CA ASP A 37 3.55 -17.89 14.61
C ASP A 37 2.34 -16.97 14.42
N LEU A 38 1.37 -17.36 13.58
CA LEU A 38 0.22 -16.52 13.22
C LEU A 38 -0.55 -15.99 14.42
N ILE A 39 -0.93 -16.88 15.36
CA ILE A 39 -1.71 -16.49 16.54
C ILE A 39 -0.94 -15.50 17.42
N THR A 40 0.37 -15.75 17.62
CA THR A 40 1.23 -14.85 18.39
C THR A 40 1.34 -13.49 17.72
N ALA A 41 1.49 -13.45 16.40
CA ALA A 41 1.59 -12.22 15.62
C ALA A 41 0.28 -11.44 15.63
N ILE A 42 -0.88 -12.10 15.47
CA ILE A 42 -2.21 -11.49 15.56
C ILE A 42 -2.40 -10.84 16.92
N ASN A 43 -2.13 -11.57 18.02
CA ASN A 43 -2.25 -11.05 19.37
C ASN A 43 -1.32 -9.83 19.61
N ARG A 44 -0.13 -9.86 19.01
CA ARG A 44 0.81 -8.74 19.10
C ARG A 44 0.30 -7.49 18.40
N VAL A 45 -0.33 -7.65 17.22
CA VAL A 45 -0.95 -6.53 16.49
C VAL A 45 -2.14 -5.98 17.28
N PHE A 46 -3.05 -6.84 17.77
CA PHE A 46 -4.13 -6.40 18.65
C PHE A 46 -3.63 -5.69 19.92
N GLY A 47 -2.57 -6.20 20.51
CA GLY A 47 -1.97 -5.58 21.70
C GLY A 47 -1.29 -4.23 21.45
N SER A 48 -1.11 -3.82 20.18
CA SER A 48 -0.57 -2.50 19.83
C SER A 48 -1.63 -1.41 19.76
N TYR A 49 -2.92 -1.75 19.77
CA TYR A 49 -4.00 -0.76 19.84
C TYR A 49 -4.06 -0.13 21.23
N GLU A 50 -4.06 1.20 21.31
CA GLU A 50 -4.19 1.93 22.59
C GLU A 50 -5.54 1.66 23.27
N LYS A 51 -6.60 1.56 22.49
CA LYS A 51 -7.94 1.14 22.90
C LYS A 51 -8.50 0.26 21.82
N ILE A 52 -8.90 -0.94 22.19
CA ILE A 52 -9.60 -1.85 21.27
C ILE A 52 -11.05 -1.43 21.19
N ASP A 53 -11.50 -1.04 20.00
CA ASP A 53 -12.90 -0.86 19.67
C ASP A 53 -13.42 -2.19 19.09
N GLY A 54 -14.72 -2.46 19.26
CA GLY A 54 -15.37 -3.66 18.70
C GLY A 54 -15.31 -3.77 17.18
N ASN A 55 -14.92 -2.72 16.48
CA ASN A 55 -14.74 -2.65 15.03
C ASN A 55 -13.27 -2.78 14.59
N ASP A 56 -12.33 -2.83 15.52
CA ASP A 56 -10.92 -3.01 15.21
C ASP A 56 -10.65 -4.43 14.69
N LEU A 57 -9.96 -4.51 13.56
CA LEU A 57 -9.65 -5.75 12.87
C LEU A 57 -8.14 -5.92 12.72
N VAL A 58 -7.73 -7.14 12.51
CA VAL A 58 -6.37 -7.47 12.07
C VAL A 58 -6.48 -8.18 10.73
N LEU A 59 -5.79 -7.64 9.73
CA LEU A 59 -5.73 -8.20 8.39
C LEU A 59 -4.58 -9.20 8.29
N VAL A 60 -4.88 -10.41 7.86
CA VAL A 60 -3.90 -11.48 7.60
C VAL A 60 -3.86 -11.74 6.10
N GLN A 61 -2.73 -11.47 5.46
CA GLN A 61 -2.56 -11.64 4.01
C GLN A 61 -1.34 -12.52 3.73
N PRO A 62 -1.37 -13.35 2.66
CA PRO A 62 -0.17 -14.02 2.19
C PRO A 62 0.89 -13.00 1.75
N MET A 63 2.15 -13.25 2.09
CA MET A 63 3.26 -12.44 1.57
C MET A 63 3.39 -12.64 0.06
N LEU A 64 3.53 -11.53 -0.66
CA LEU A 64 3.85 -11.57 -2.08
C LEU A 64 5.29 -12.06 -2.27
N ARG A 65 5.46 -12.95 -3.26
CA ARG A 65 6.78 -13.45 -3.67
C ARG A 65 7.17 -12.81 -5.01
N ASN A 66 8.49 -12.80 -5.28
CA ASN A 66 9.03 -12.29 -6.55
C ASN A 66 8.55 -10.88 -6.91
N VAL A 67 8.44 -10.02 -5.91
CA VAL A 67 8.11 -8.61 -6.10
C VAL A 67 9.25 -7.95 -6.87
N VAL A 68 8.92 -7.27 -7.98
CA VAL A 68 9.88 -6.60 -8.86
C VAL A 68 9.80 -5.07 -8.77
N SER A 69 8.66 -4.55 -8.36
CA SER A 69 8.49 -3.14 -7.99
C SER A 69 7.33 -2.98 -7.03
N SER A 70 7.40 -1.98 -6.17
CA SER A 70 6.32 -1.61 -5.26
C SER A 70 6.33 -0.10 -5.03
N GLY A 71 5.21 0.44 -4.59
CA GLY A 71 5.12 1.87 -4.37
C GLY A 71 3.77 2.33 -3.88
N VAL A 72 3.62 3.65 -3.90
CA VAL A 72 2.40 4.37 -3.54
C VAL A 72 1.94 5.23 -4.72
N ALA A 73 0.64 5.39 -4.86
CA ALA A 73 0.06 6.22 -5.88
C ALA A 73 -1.07 7.06 -5.28
N PHE A 74 -1.01 8.36 -5.51
CA PHE A 74 -2.04 9.30 -5.08
C PHE A 74 -2.81 9.79 -6.29
N SER A 75 -4.12 9.80 -6.18
CA SER A 75 -4.95 10.35 -7.26
C SER A 75 -4.90 11.87 -7.33
N HIS A 76 -4.58 12.54 -6.20
CA HIS A 76 -4.46 13.99 -6.10
C HIS A 76 -3.17 14.36 -5.34
N ASP A 77 -2.75 15.60 -5.49
CA ASP A 77 -1.63 16.14 -4.70
C ASP A 77 -2.00 16.20 -3.21
N GLN A 78 -1.12 15.67 -2.35
CA GLN A 78 -1.39 15.50 -0.92
C GLN A 78 -1.45 16.82 -0.15
N GLU A 79 -0.74 17.86 -0.62
CA GLU A 79 -0.64 19.15 0.07
C GLU A 79 -1.74 20.09 -0.39
N THR A 80 -2.07 20.07 -1.69
CA THR A 80 -2.94 21.07 -2.30
C THR A 80 -4.31 20.54 -2.70
N GLY A 81 -4.48 19.19 -2.76
CA GLY A 81 -5.67 18.57 -3.34
C GLY A 81 -5.79 18.76 -4.86
N ALA A 82 -4.77 19.29 -5.51
CA ALA A 82 -4.81 19.52 -6.95
C ALA A 82 -4.89 18.21 -7.75
N PRO A 83 -5.52 18.20 -8.94
CA PRO A 83 -5.80 17.01 -9.72
C PRO A 83 -4.55 16.47 -10.44
N TYR A 84 -3.53 16.09 -9.67
CA TYR A 84 -2.31 15.45 -10.13
C TYR A 84 -2.20 14.03 -9.61
N LYS A 85 -2.06 13.08 -10.51
CA LYS A 85 -1.63 11.72 -10.16
C LYS A 85 -0.15 11.76 -9.81
N ILE A 86 0.20 11.26 -8.63
CA ILE A 86 1.58 11.18 -8.13
C ILE A 86 1.88 9.72 -7.88
N ILE A 87 2.83 9.13 -8.62
CA ILE A 87 3.18 7.72 -8.48
C ILE A 87 4.65 7.63 -8.08
N SER A 88 4.91 7.08 -6.90
CA SER A 88 6.25 6.86 -6.37
C SER A 88 6.50 5.36 -6.23
N TRP A 89 7.66 4.87 -6.72
CA TRP A 89 8.00 3.44 -6.66
C TRP A 89 9.48 3.18 -6.50
N THR A 90 9.76 1.97 -6.02
CA THR A 90 11.12 1.38 -5.97
C THR A 90 11.15 0.08 -6.76
N LEU A 91 12.34 -0.33 -7.18
CA LEU A 91 12.59 -1.63 -7.80
C LEU A 91 13.13 -2.62 -6.77
N GLY A 92 12.74 -3.90 -6.91
CA GLY A 92 13.22 -5.01 -6.09
C GLY A 92 12.25 -5.44 -4.98
N ASN A 93 12.68 -6.45 -4.22
CA ASN A 93 11.88 -7.12 -3.18
C ASN A 93 11.78 -6.33 -1.86
N GLU A 94 12.33 -5.13 -1.79
CA GLU A 94 12.40 -4.38 -0.55
C GLU A 94 11.17 -3.50 -0.40
N THR A 95 10.12 -4.06 0.16
CA THR A 95 8.90 -3.33 0.57
C THR A 95 9.17 -2.34 1.71
N ASP A 96 10.28 -2.50 2.43
CA ASP A 96 10.66 -1.62 3.55
C ASP A 96 11.36 -0.33 3.11
N GLY A 97 11.82 -0.25 1.86
CA GLY A 97 12.67 0.85 1.39
C GLY A 97 11.96 2.19 1.17
N VAL A 98 10.65 2.19 0.95
CA VAL A 98 9.89 3.44 0.73
C VAL A 98 9.61 4.14 2.06
N THR A 99 9.40 3.37 3.12
CA THR A 99 9.09 3.90 4.45
C THR A 99 10.34 4.26 5.27
N SER A 100 11.51 3.65 4.98
CA SER A 100 12.76 3.92 5.70
C SER A 100 13.60 5.07 5.12
N GLY A 101 13.23 5.61 3.95
CA GLY A 101 13.94 6.75 3.33
C GLY A 101 15.36 6.43 2.80
N GLU A 102 15.80 5.19 2.87
CA GLU A 102 17.17 4.79 2.52
C GLU A 102 17.40 4.54 1.02
N LYS A 103 16.34 4.36 0.21
CA LYS A 103 16.46 4.19 -1.24
C LYS A 103 15.77 5.32 -1.99
N ARG A 104 16.47 5.88 -2.96
CA ARG A 104 15.88 6.88 -3.87
C ARG A 104 14.84 6.20 -4.75
N GLY A 105 13.58 6.31 -4.35
CA GLY A 105 12.44 5.98 -5.19
C GLY A 105 12.40 6.88 -6.42
N LYS A 106 11.76 6.40 -7.48
CA LYS A 106 11.38 7.20 -8.64
C LYS A 106 9.99 7.77 -8.40
N THR A 107 9.73 8.98 -8.85
CA THR A 107 8.40 9.61 -8.77
C THR A 107 8.05 10.24 -10.11
N ILE A 108 6.80 10.08 -10.53
CA ILE A 108 6.22 10.81 -11.65
C ILE A 108 5.01 11.61 -11.17
N PHE A 109 4.81 12.76 -11.79
CA PHE A 109 3.67 13.63 -11.59
C PHE A 109 2.96 13.83 -12.92
N SER A 110 1.64 13.76 -12.93
CA SER A 110 0.86 14.03 -14.13
C SER A 110 -0.49 14.61 -13.78
N HIS A 111 -0.85 15.70 -14.43
CA HIS A 111 -2.19 16.25 -14.35
C HIS A 111 -3.21 15.26 -14.92
N HIS A 112 -4.42 15.20 -14.37
CA HIS A 112 -5.47 14.24 -14.80
C HIS A 112 -5.79 14.34 -16.29
N SER A 113 -5.71 15.55 -16.89
CA SER A 113 -5.97 15.75 -18.32
C SER A 113 -4.80 15.38 -19.24
N ALA A 114 -3.64 15.00 -18.67
CA ALA A 114 -2.45 14.66 -19.43
C ALA A 114 -2.32 13.15 -19.63
N GLU A 115 -1.91 12.73 -20.83
CA GLU A 115 -1.55 11.35 -21.08
C GLU A 115 -0.24 11.01 -20.36
N ILE A 116 -0.28 10.05 -19.43
CA ILE A 116 0.90 9.59 -18.71
C ILE A 116 1.62 8.52 -19.53
N LYS A 117 2.91 8.76 -19.83
CA LYS A 117 3.81 7.71 -20.30
C LYS A 117 4.43 6.99 -19.10
N GLU A 118 3.72 6.00 -18.59
CA GLU A 118 4.21 5.20 -17.48
C GLU A 118 5.42 4.36 -17.89
N PRO A 119 6.49 4.33 -17.08
CA PRO A 119 7.54 3.33 -17.22
C PRO A 119 6.99 1.91 -17.13
N ILE A 120 7.67 0.97 -17.79
CA ILE A 120 7.20 -0.44 -17.84
C ILE A 120 7.09 -1.06 -16.44
N GLU A 121 7.87 -0.57 -15.49
CA GLU A 121 7.89 -1.04 -14.10
C GLU A 121 6.58 -0.81 -13.36
N ILE A 122 5.84 0.25 -13.73
CA ILE A 122 4.58 0.67 -13.07
C ILE A 122 3.42 0.77 -14.06
N LYS A 123 3.56 0.20 -15.24
CA LYS A 123 2.54 0.29 -16.28
C LYS A 123 1.18 -0.25 -15.79
N GLY A 124 0.15 0.58 -15.88
CA GLY A 124 -1.22 0.28 -15.49
C GLY A 124 -1.67 0.94 -14.18
N ILE A 125 -0.79 1.62 -13.45
CA ILE A 125 -1.16 2.27 -12.18
C ILE A 125 -2.11 3.46 -12.41
N SER A 126 -1.89 4.26 -13.46
CA SER A 126 -2.81 5.36 -13.78
C SER A 126 -4.22 4.87 -14.07
N SER A 127 -4.33 3.77 -14.84
CA SER A 127 -5.63 3.16 -15.13
C SER A 127 -6.27 2.56 -13.88
N LEU A 128 -5.47 1.98 -12.97
CA LEU A 128 -5.96 1.51 -11.67
C LEU A 128 -6.55 2.66 -10.84
N LEU A 129 -5.86 3.81 -10.78
CA LEU A 129 -6.38 4.99 -10.08
C LEU A 129 -7.71 5.47 -10.68
N ASP A 130 -7.84 5.50 -12.00
CA ASP A 130 -9.08 5.89 -12.67
C ASP A 130 -10.21 4.89 -12.40
N GLU A 131 -9.92 3.59 -12.39
CA GLU A 131 -10.88 2.55 -12.05
C GLU A 131 -11.34 2.68 -10.59
N LEU A 132 -10.40 2.84 -9.66
CA LEU A 132 -10.71 2.98 -8.23
C LEU A 132 -11.52 4.26 -7.94
N SER A 133 -11.26 5.36 -8.63
CA SER A 133 -12.00 6.62 -8.47
C SER A 133 -13.51 6.40 -8.62
N GLY A 134 -13.92 5.59 -9.60
CA GLY A 134 -15.33 5.24 -9.80
C GLY A 134 -15.98 4.46 -8.65
N TYR A 135 -15.20 3.70 -7.86
CA TYR A 135 -15.70 2.98 -6.69
C TYR A 135 -15.76 3.84 -5.43
N PHE A 136 -14.98 4.91 -5.37
CA PHE A 136 -14.86 5.80 -4.20
C PHE A 136 -15.51 7.18 -4.43
N GLU A 137 -16.50 7.27 -5.32
CA GLU A 137 -17.29 8.49 -5.56
C GLU A 137 -16.41 9.72 -5.86
N ASP A 138 -15.33 9.50 -6.64
CA ASP A 138 -14.34 10.50 -7.03
C ASP A 138 -13.59 11.17 -5.85
N GLN A 139 -13.60 10.56 -4.66
CA GLN A 139 -12.77 11.03 -3.56
C GLN A 139 -11.28 10.88 -3.90
N PRO A 140 -10.42 11.81 -3.44
CA PRO A 140 -8.98 11.63 -3.51
C PRO A 140 -8.52 10.33 -2.84
N LEU A 141 -7.61 9.60 -3.49
CA LEU A 141 -7.17 8.26 -3.06
C LEU A 141 -5.67 8.18 -2.80
N ASP A 142 -5.31 7.43 -1.77
CA ASP A 142 -3.98 6.91 -1.45
C ASP A 142 -3.99 5.40 -1.68
N VAL A 143 -3.10 4.92 -2.55
CA VAL A 143 -3.08 3.53 -3.02
C VAL A 143 -1.69 2.95 -2.86
N GLU A 144 -1.59 1.80 -2.18
CA GLU A 144 -0.38 0.99 -2.13
C GLU A 144 -0.46 -0.13 -3.17
N PHE A 145 0.60 -0.34 -3.92
CA PHE A 145 0.66 -1.35 -4.96
C PHE A 145 1.99 -2.10 -4.99
N ALA A 146 1.96 -3.28 -5.60
CA ALA A 146 3.16 -4.03 -5.96
C ALA A 146 2.99 -4.73 -7.30
N PHE A 147 4.12 -4.98 -7.97
CA PHE A 147 4.20 -5.89 -9.10
C PHE A 147 5.05 -7.09 -8.73
N SER A 148 4.59 -8.27 -9.10
CA SER A 148 5.36 -9.50 -8.97
C SER A 148 5.50 -10.21 -10.32
N HIS A 149 6.50 -11.09 -10.44
CA HIS A 149 6.60 -12.03 -11.54
C HIS A 149 6.24 -13.44 -11.03
N ASP A 150 5.26 -14.04 -11.67
CA ASP A 150 4.84 -15.41 -11.39
C ASP A 150 4.78 -16.19 -12.72
N GLY A 151 5.64 -17.21 -12.86
CA GLY A 151 5.73 -18.00 -14.09
C GLY A 151 6.03 -17.18 -15.36
N GLY A 152 6.78 -16.06 -15.24
CA GLY A 152 7.10 -15.16 -16.35
C GLY A 152 6.01 -14.13 -16.65
N VAL A 153 4.90 -14.15 -15.94
CA VAL A 153 3.82 -13.16 -16.06
C VAL A 153 3.96 -12.10 -15.00
N LYS A 154 3.96 -10.83 -15.40
CA LYS A 154 3.92 -9.69 -14.49
C LYS A 154 2.48 -9.48 -14.01
N LYS A 155 2.29 -9.46 -12.69
CA LYS A 155 0.99 -9.24 -12.02
C LYS A 155 1.05 -7.95 -11.21
N LEU A 156 -0.01 -7.13 -11.32
CA LEU A 156 -0.26 -5.98 -10.46
C LEU A 156 -1.10 -6.43 -9.26
N TRP A 157 -0.72 -5.98 -8.07
CA TRP A 157 -1.40 -6.22 -6.82
C TRP A 157 -1.79 -4.89 -6.19
N LEU A 158 -3.06 -4.73 -5.91
CA LEU A 158 -3.58 -3.69 -5.02
C LEU A 158 -3.37 -4.18 -3.58
N LEU A 159 -2.55 -3.48 -2.80
CA LEU A 159 -2.23 -3.85 -1.42
C LEU A 159 -3.14 -3.15 -0.43
N GLN A 160 -3.40 -1.86 -0.68
CA GLN A 160 -4.27 -1.02 0.13
C GLN A 160 -4.83 0.12 -0.72
N VAL A 161 -6.05 0.53 -0.42
CA VAL A 161 -6.65 1.77 -0.92
C VAL A 161 -7.37 2.44 0.24
N ARG A 162 -7.22 3.76 0.34
CA ARG A 162 -7.92 4.57 1.33
C ARG A 162 -8.17 5.98 0.79
N PRO A 163 -9.15 6.71 1.34
CA PRO A 163 -9.27 8.13 1.06
C PRO A 163 -7.98 8.87 1.41
N LEU A 164 -7.58 9.79 0.53
CA LEU A 164 -6.43 10.66 0.77
C LEU A 164 -6.84 11.81 1.68
N VAL A 165 -6.12 11.98 2.78
CA VAL A 165 -6.26 13.16 3.63
C VAL A 165 -5.38 14.26 3.05
N VAL A 166 -6.01 15.33 2.53
CA VAL A 166 -5.31 16.54 2.07
C VAL A 166 -4.99 17.39 3.30
N GLN A 167 -3.73 17.83 3.44
CA GLN A 167 -3.24 18.58 4.60
C GLN A 167 -3.58 20.07 4.52
#